data_175e11742c32c253150a6fabba29e698
#
_entry.id   175e11742c32c253150a6fabba29e698
#
_cell.length_a   1.000
_cell.length_b   1.000
_cell.length_c   1.000
_cell.angle_alpha   90.00
_cell.angle_beta   90.00
_cell.angle_gamma   90.00
#
_symmetry.space_group_name_H-M   'P 1'
#
loop_
_entity.id
_entity.type
_entity.pdbx_description
1 polymer ?
#
loop_
_entity_poly.entity_id
_entity_poly.type
_entity_poly.pdbx_seq_one_letter_code
_entity_poly.pdbx_strand_id
1 'polypeptide(L)'
;YLPYEEYMAQEKGFTASAYNPQEWVKLIKESGARYTVITTKHHDGVALWDTKAGDLSTVKSTPAGRDLIAPFVKEVRKQGLKLGFYYSLLDWSHPDYPNKTRTEVRYKNDPDRWAKFVKFNFGQLSELNKTWKPDLYWFDGDWEQTAEAWDSKGIINLLRSTNPNVIVNSRIQGYGDYATPEQGVPVVRPADKYWELCMTMNDSWGYQHADTNYKTPFMLLRTFVDCLSMGGY
;
A
#
# COMPACT_ATOMS: atom_id res chain seq x y z
N TYR A 1 14.55 11.69 -11.16
CA TYR A 1 14.29 11.37 -9.75
C TYR A 1 14.81 12.51 -8.90
N LEU A 2 14.02 12.95 -7.89
CA LEU A 2 14.45 13.91 -6.90
C LEU A 2 15.41 13.23 -5.89
N PRO A 3 16.42 13.94 -5.35
CA PRO A 3 17.15 13.49 -4.18
C PRO A 3 16.19 13.24 -2.99
N TYR A 4 16.56 12.32 -2.11
CA TYR A 4 15.70 11.89 -0.99
C TYR A 4 15.22 13.07 -0.12
N GLU A 5 16.12 13.96 0.26
CA GLU A 5 15.81 15.13 1.11
C GLU A 5 14.86 16.11 0.42
N GLU A 6 15.04 16.30 -0.87
CA GLU A 6 14.17 17.17 -1.67
C GLU A 6 12.77 16.56 -1.85
N TYR A 7 12.71 15.23 -2.05
CA TYR A 7 11.44 14.50 -2.10
C TYR A 7 10.69 14.61 -0.77
N MET A 8 11.36 14.32 0.35
CA MET A 8 10.74 14.38 1.69
C MET A 8 10.35 15.79 2.09
N ALA A 9 11.06 16.81 1.63
CA ALA A 9 10.70 18.21 1.91
C ALA A 9 9.32 18.62 1.37
N GLN A 10 8.75 17.87 0.41
CA GLN A 10 7.40 18.11 -0.13
C GLN A 10 6.31 17.91 0.92
N GLU A 11 6.55 17.15 2.00
CA GLU A 11 5.61 17.01 3.12
C GLU A 11 5.17 18.34 3.71
N LYS A 12 6.07 19.36 3.70
CA LYS A 12 5.80 20.73 4.20
C LYS A 12 4.73 21.48 3.38
N GLY A 13 4.46 21.03 2.16
CA GLY A 13 3.41 21.56 1.29
C GLY A 13 2.17 20.68 1.20
N PHE A 14 2.17 19.52 1.85
CA PHE A 14 1.09 18.56 1.73
C PHE A 14 -0.13 18.95 2.59
N THR A 15 -1.10 19.60 1.96
CA THR A 15 -2.33 20.09 2.63
C THR A 15 -3.52 19.15 2.48
N ALA A 16 -3.50 18.25 1.52
CA ALA A 16 -4.63 17.42 1.11
C ALA A 16 -5.93 18.25 0.87
N SER A 17 -5.79 19.50 0.39
CA SER A 17 -6.93 20.44 0.24
C SER A 17 -8.00 19.96 -0.73
N ALA A 18 -7.60 19.24 -1.79
CA ALA A 18 -8.51 18.67 -2.79
C ALA A 18 -9.01 17.26 -2.43
N TYR A 19 -8.64 16.73 -1.26
CA TYR A 19 -9.05 15.39 -0.85
C TYR A 19 -10.54 15.35 -0.47
N ASN A 20 -11.33 14.63 -1.28
CA ASN A 20 -12.75 14.42 -1.09
C ASN A 20 -13.09 12.93 -1.17
N PRO A 21 -13.09 12.21 -0.05
CA PRO A 21 -13.33 10.76 -0.05
C PRO A 21 -14.74 10.39 -0.49
N GLN A 22 -15.72 11.27 -0.35
CA GLN A 22 -17.10 11.01 -0.80
C GLN A 22 -17.17 10.92 -2.32
N GLU A 23 -16.58 11.87 -3.02
CA GLU A 23 -16.53 11.87 -4.49
C GLU A 23 -15.69 10.70 -5.02
N TRP A 24 -14.56 10.42 -4.40
CA TRP A 24 -13.68 9.32 -4.80
C TRP A 24 -14.38 7.97 -4.67
N VAL A 25 -15.00 7.70 -3.53
CA VAL A 25 -15.67 6.42 -3.28
C VAL A 25 -16.93 6.28 -4.12
N LYS A 26 -17.65 7.40 -4.40
CA LYS A 26 -18.76 7.40 -5.35
C LYS A 26 -18.31 6.96 -6.74
N LEU A 27 -17.23 7.56 -7.27
CA LEU A 27 -16.65 7.19 -8.57
C LEU A 27 -16.21 5.73 -8.61
N ILE A 28 -15.54 5.25 -7.56
CA ILE A 28 -15.15 3.84 -7.41
C ILE A 28 -16.39 2.92 -7.48
N LYS A 29 -17.47 3.28 -6.80
CA LYS A 29 -18.70 2.50 -6.83
C LYS A 29 -19.36 2.50 -8.21
N GLU A 30 -19.41 3.65 -8.87
CA GLU A 30 -19.99 3.83 -10.21
C GLU A 30 -19.20 3.09 -11.30
N SER A 31 -17.89 2.89 -11.12
CA SER A 31 -17.08 2.07 -12.01
C SER A 31 -17.43 0.57 -11.98
N GLY A 32 -18.26 0.13 -11.04
CA GLY A 32 -18.61 -1.28 -10.85
C GLY A 32 -17.67 -2.05 -9.93
N ALA A 33 -16.65 -1.42 -9.37
CA ALA A 33 -15.73 -2.04 -8.42
C ALA A 33 -16.47 -2.62 -7.20
N ARG A 34 -15.96 -3.73 -6.69
CA ARG A 34 -16.47 -4.40 -5.50
C ARG A 34 -15.62 -4.15 -4.26
N TYR A 35 -14.38 -3.78 -4.46
CA TYR A 35 -13.42 -3.41 -3.42
C TYR A 35 -12.55 -2.26 -3.90
N THR A 36 -11.89 -1.63 -2.97
CA THR A 36 -10.87 -0.61 -3.23
C THR A 36 -9.74 -0.73 -2.23
N VAL A 37 -8.52 -0.42 -2.67
CA VAL A 37 -7.33 -0.43 -1.84
C VAL A 37 -6.78 0.99 -1.76
N ILE A 38 -6.66 1.51 -0.54
CA ILE A 38 -6.04 2.82 -0.32
C ILE A 38 -4.63 2.63 0.24
N THR A 39 -3.68 3.43 -0.25
CA THR A 39 -2.34 3.50 0.34
C THR A 39 -2.43 4.09 1.74
N THR A 40 -2.00 3.32 2.74
CA THR A 40 -1.90 3.80 4.13
C THR A 40 -0.52 4.34 4.43
N LYS A 41 0.52 3.69 3.92
CA LYS A 41 1.92 4.12 3.98
C LYS A 41 2.66 3.55 2.77
N HIS A 42 3.45 4.37 2.06
CA HIS A 42 4.35 3.94 0.99
C HIS A 42 5.80 3.85 1.50
N HIS A 43 6.76 3.61 0.62
CA HIS A 43 8.19 3.45 0.93
C HIS A 43 8.82 4.68 1.59
N ASP A 44 8.24 5.85 1.42
CA ASP A 44 8.67 7.10 2.05
C ASP A 44 8.34 7.19 3.55
N GLY A 45 7.51 6.27 4.07
CA GLY A 45 7.20 6.15 5.49
C GLY A 45 6.12 7.08 6.00
N VAL A 46 5.57 7.98 5.17
CA VAL A 46 4.50 8.90 5.63
C VAL A 46 3.20 8.13 5.85
N ALA A 47 2.79 8.00 7.11
CA ALA A 47 1.52 7.41 7.47
C ALA A 47 0.35 8.36 7.16
N LEU A 48 -0.66 7.88 6.43
CA LEU A 48 -1.83 8.69 6.08
C LEU A 48 -2.91 8.71 7.17
N TRP A 49 -2.62 8.14 8.36
CA TRP A 49 -3.49 8.11 9.54
C TRP A 49 -2.76 8.61 10.79
N ASP A 50 -3.51 8.82 11.87
CA ASP A 50 -2.97 9.24 13.18
C ASP A 50 -2.29 8.06 13.89
N THR A 51 -1.16 7.61 13.35
CA THR A 51 -0.36 6.53 13.97
C THR A 51 0.20 6.96 15.31
N LYS A 52 0.20 6.02 16.27
CA LYS A 52 0.87 6.18 17.57
C LYS A 52 2.26 5.54 17.59
N ALA A 53 2.59 4.77 16.55
CA ALA A 53 3.86 4.07 16.46
C ALA A 53 5.01 4.98 16.00
N GLY A 54 4.73 6.14 15.40
CA GLY A 54 5.75 7.09 14.92
C GLY A 54 5.19 8.50 14.76
N ASP A 55 6.07 9.44 14.36
CA ASP A 55 5.72 10.85 14.23
C ASP A 55 5.58 11.31 12.78
N LEU A 56 6.05 10.54 11.81
CA LEU A 56 5.91 10.85 10.39
C LEU A 56 4.49 10.45 9.91
N SER A 57 3.59 11.41 9.86
CA SER A 57 2.21 11.18 9.44
C SER A 57 1.55 12.46 8.92
N THR A 58 0.47 12.32 8.16
CA THR A 58 -0.34 13.47 7.70
C THR A 58 -0.92 14.29 8.85
N VAL A 59 -1.05 13.70 10.03
CA VAL A 59 -1.56 14.38 11.22
C VAL A 59 -0.49 15.23 11.91
N LYS A 60 0.74 14.69 12.02
CA LYS A 60 1.77 15.27 12.87
C LYS A 60 2.82 16.07 12.11
N SER A 61 3.19 15.65 10.89
CA SER A 61 4.33 16.19 10.16
C SER A 61 3.97 17.01 8.93
N THR A 62 2.70 17.06 8.54
CA THR A 62 2.26 17.80 7.35
C THR A 62 1.24 18.90 7.68
N PRO A 63 1.10 19.93 6.83
CA PRO A 63 0.05 20.95 6.96
C PRO A 63 -1.38 20.43 6.84
N ALA A 64 -1.59 19.19 6.33
CA ALA A 64 -2.91 18.57 6.32
C ALA A 64 -3.49 18.43 7.72
N GLY A 65 -2.65 18.12 8.74
CA GLY A 65 -3.01 18.07 10.15
C GLY A 65 -4.17 17.14 10.49
N ARG A 66 -4.43 16.13 9.64
CA ARG A 66 -5.61 15.26 9.76
C ARG A 66 -5.37 13.86 9.24
N ASP A 67 -6.14 12.92 9.78
CA ASP A 67 -6.24 11.53 9.30
C ASP A 67 -6.99 11.49 7.96
N LEU A 68 -6.38 10.88 6.94
CA LEU A 68 -6.97 10.71 5.61
C LEU A 68 -7.59 9.32 5.43
N ILE A 69 -7.24 8.35 6.29
CA ILE A 69 -7.76 6.98 6.18
C ILE A 69 -9.16 6.87 6.78
N ALA A 70 -9.39 7.42 7.97
CA ALA A 70 -10.67 7.31 8.66
C ALA A 70 -11.87 7.80 7.82
N PRO A 71 -11.84 8.98 7.17
CA PRO A 71 -12.96 9.44 6.35
C PRO A 71 -13.14 8.59 5.08
N PHE A 72 -12.07 8.08 4.47
CA PHE A 72 -12.15 7.17 3.33
C PHE A 72 -12.83 5.85 3.71
N VAL A 73 -12.38 5.22 4.79
CA VAL A 73 -12.97 3.97 5.31
C VAL A 73 -14.46 4.13 5.58
N LYS A 74 -14.86 5.24 6.20
CA LYS A 74 -16.27 5.56 6.46
C LYS A 74 -17.11 5.54 5.18
N GLU A 75 -16.64 6.19 4.11
CA GLU A 75 -17.38 6.24 2.85
C GLU A 75 -17.36 4.88 2.12
N VAL A 76 -16.24 4.15 2.13
CA VAL A 76 -16.15 2.79 1.55
C VAL A 76 -17.19 1.86 2.19
N ARG A 77 -17.26 1.86 3.52
CA ARG A 77 -18.21 1.01 4.26
C ARG A 77 -19.67 1.44 4.00
N LYS A 78 -19.94 2.74 3.96
CA LYS A 78 -21.27 3.30 3.63
C LYS A 78 -21.75 2.87 2.25
N GLN A 79 -20.87 2.78 1.26
CA GLN A 79 -21.19 2.35 -0.10
C GLN A 79 -21.23 0.81 -0.25
N GLY A 80 -21.00 0.06 0.81
CA GLY A 80 -21.00 -1.41 0.80
C GLY A 80 -19.85 -2.03 0.01
N LEU A 81 -18.76 -1.29 -0.18
CA LEU A 81 -17.54 -1.80 -0.81
C LEU A 81 -16.66 -2.51 0.22
N LYS A 82 -15.87 -3.49 -0.26
CA LYS A 82 -14.80 -4.09 0.52
C LYS A 82 -13.61 -3.14 0.61
N LEU A 83 -12.95 -3.14 1.76
CA LEU A 83 -11.83 -2.26 2.08
C LEU A 83 -10.50 -3.01 2.01
N GLY A 84 -9.57 -2.53 1.22
CA GLY A 84 -8.17 -2.95 1.25
C GLY A 84 -7.25 -1.84 1.71
N PHE A 85 -6.14 -2.23 2.33
CA PHE A 85 -5.04 -1.35 2.69
C PHE A 85 -3.77 -1.76 1.96
N TYR A 86 -3.20 -0.84 1.17
CA TYR A 86 -1.81 -0.95 0.76
C TYR A 86 -0.91 -0.51 1.92
N TYR A 87 0.09 -1.30 2.21
CA TYR A 87 1.08 -1.01 3.24
C TYR A 87 2.46 -1.45 2.78
N SER A 88 3.41 -0.51 2.73
CA SER A 88 4.81 -0.83 2.48
C SER A 88 5.45 -1.42 3.73
N LEU A 89 6.04 -2.61 3.60
CA LEU A 89 6.83 -3.23 4.66
C LEU A 89 8.13 -2.48 4.89
N LEU A 90 8.80 -2.06 3.81
CA LEU A 90 9.97 -1.21 3.91
C LEU A 90 9.60 0.24 4.23
N ASP A 91 10.53 0.96 4.85
CA ASP A 91 10.36 2.35 5.24
C ASP A 91 11.70 3.08 5.18
N TRP A 92 11.93 3.78 4.07
CA TRP A 92 13.20 4.49 3.86
C TRP A 92 13.39 5.70 4.76
N SER A 93 12.35 6.20 5.41
CA SER A 93 12.44 7.30 6.37
C SER A 93 12.81 6.86 7.78
N HIS A 94 12.46 5.61 8.15
CA HIS A 94 12.62 5.13 9.51
C HIS A 94 14.11 5.01 9.89
N PRO A 95 14.56 5.63 11.01
CA PRO A 95 15.98 5.65 11.38
C PRO A 95 16.56 4.25 11.62
N ASP A 96 15.75 3.32 12.11
CA ASP A 96 16.16 1.93 12.37
C ASP A 96 15.99 0.99 11.17
N TYR A 97 15.55 1.50 9.99
CA TYR A 97 15.53 0.72 8.76
C TYR A 97 16.91 0.73 8.09
N PRO A 98 17.39 -0.43 7.54
CA PRO A 98 18.76 -0.52 7.01
C PRO A 98 19.02 0.41 5.82
N ASN A 99 18.07 0.58 4.93
CA ASN A 99 18.22 1.36 3.72
C ASN A 99 17.55 2.74 3.87
N LYS A 100 18.15 3.78 3.29
CA LYS A 100 17.58 5.12 3.18
C LYS A 100 16.93 5.33 1.81
N THR A 101 17.47 4.65 0.80
CA THR A 101 16.93 4.61 -0.57
C THR A 101 17.28 3.24 -1.16
N ARG A 102 16.92 3.01 -2.43
CA ARG A 102 17.32 1.79 -3.16
C ARG A 102 18.84 1.58 -3.24
N THR A 103 19.63 2.63 -3.09
CA THR A 103 21.09 2.60 -3.28
C THR A 103 21.88 3.08 -2.07
N GLU A 104 21.24 3.76 -1.12
CA GLU A 104 21.89 4.30 0.07
C GLU A 104 21.55 3.47 1.31
N VAL A 105 22.57 2.91 1.94
CA VAL A 105 22.48 2.03 3.11
C VAL A 105 22.90 2.79 4.36
N ARG A 106 22.06 2.79 5.43
CA ARG A 106 22.41 3.34 6.75
C ARG A 106 23.34 2.41 7.53
N TYR A 107 23.03 1.11 7.48
CA TYR A 107 23.85 0.08 8.14
C TYR A 107 23.63 -1.28 7.46
N LYS A 108 24.61 -2.17 7.58
CA LYS A 108 24.54 -3.51 6.95
C LYS A 108 24.00 -4.58 7.89
N ASN A 109 24.38 -4.53 9.17
CA ASN A 109 23.98 -5.51 10.17
C ASN A 109 23.90 -4.85 11.54
N ASP A 110 22.69 -4.72 12.06
CA ASP A 110 22.42 -4.21 13.41
C ASP A 110 21.09 -4.84 13.89
N PRO A 111 21.15 -5.99 14.58
CA PRO A 111 19.97 -6.72 15.02
C PRO A 111 19.08 -5.93 15.98
N ASP A 112 19.66 -5.06 16.80
CA ASP A 112 18.89 -4.26 17.77
C ASP A 112 18.06 -3.19 17.07
N ARG A 113 18.64 -2.51 16.08
CA ARG A 113 17.89 -1.55 15.24
C ARG A 113 16.83 -2.27 14.43
N TRP A 114 17.18 -3.40 13.82
CA TRP A 114 16.21 -4.19 13.07
C TRP A 114 15.02 -4.63 13.93
N ALA A 115 15.26 -5.11 15.13
CA ALA A 115 14.19 -5.50 16.06
C ALA A 115 13.26 -4.31 16.42
N LYS A 116 13.82 -3.10 16.58
CA LYS A 116 13.01 -1.87 16.78
C LYS A 116 12.15 -1.57 15.57
N PHE A 117 12.69 -1.69 14.36
CA PHE A 117 11.94 -1.48 13.13
C PHE A 117 10.80 -2.50 12.96
N VAL A 118 11.07 -3.79 13.18
CA VAL A 118 10.04 -4.84 13.15
C VAL A 118 8.92 -4.53 14.15
N LYS A 119 9.27 -4.15 15.38
CA LYS A 119 8.29 -3.73 16.40
C LYS A 119 7.45 -2.54 15.93
N PHE A 120 8.05 -1.56 15.28
CA PHE A 120 7.35 -0.42 14.69
C PHE A 120 6.35 -0.86 13.63
N ASN A 121 6.75 -1.71 12.67
CA ASN A 121 5.85 -2.26 11.65
C ASN A 121 4.66 -3.01 12.27
N PHE A 122 4.91 -3.89 13.25
CA PHE A 122 3.85 -4.59 13.98
C PHE A 122 2.91 -3.62 14.71
N GLY A 123 3.44 -2.55 15.28
CA GLY A 123 2.67 -1.48 15.90
C GLY A 123 1.68 -0.86 14.92
N GLN A 124 2.17 -0.40 13.78
CA GLN A 124 1.35 0.21 12.73
C GLN A 124 0.30 -0.77 12.16
N LEU A 125 0.70 -2.00 11.85
CA LEU A 125 -0.23 -3.02 11.35
C LEU A 125 -1.30 -3.38 12.39
N SER A 126 -0.94 -3.43 13.68
CA SER A 126 -1.90 -3.66 14.77
C SER A 126 -2.92 -2.52 14.87
N GLU A 127 -2.50 -1.26 14.71
CA GLU A 127 -3.40 -0.10 14.69
C GLU A 127 -4.40 -0.19 13.53
N LEU A 128 -3.90 -0.37 12.31
CA LEU A 128 -4.72 -0.48 11.10
C LEU A 128 -5.75 -1.61 11.21
N ASN A 129 -5.27 -2.78 11.65
CA ASN A 129 -6.07 -4.00 11.72
C ASN A 129 -7.17 -3.92 12.79
N LYS A 130 -6.84 -3.42 13.98
CA LYS A 130 -7.80 -3.32 15.11
C LYS A 130 -8.83 -2.22 14.87
N THR A 131 -8.39 -1.08 14.31
CA THR A 131 -9.25 0.10 14.14
C THR A 131 -10.27 -0.10 13.02
N TRP A 132 -9.83 -0.61 11.88
CA TRP A 132 -10.68 -0.61 10.67
C TRP A 132 -11.05 -1.99 10.15
N LYS A 133 -10.35 -3.05 10.59
CA LYS A 133 -10.62 -4.45 10.18
C LYS A 133 -10.77 -4.57 8.66
N PRO A 134 -9.72 -4.25 7.87
CA PRO A 134 -9.81 -4.31 6.41
C PRO A 134 -10.11 -5.72 5.93
N ASP A 135 -10.70 -5.82 4.75
CA ASP A 135 -10.99 -7.09 4.10
C ASP A 135 -9.75 -7.65 3.35
N LEU A 136 -8.80 -6.75 3.02
CA LEU A 136 -7.62 -7.08 2.22
C LEU A 136 -6.41 -6.26 2.67
N TYR A 137 -5.23 -6.90 2.69
CA TYR A 137 -3.95 -6.21 2.73
C TYR A 137 -3.18 -6.41 1.42
N TRP A 138 -2.73 -5.31 0.87
CA TRP A 138 -1.84 -5.23 -0.26
C TRP A 138 -0.47 -4.77 0.22
N PHE A 139 0.39 -5.73 0.58
CA PHE A 139 1.76 -5.44 0.99
C PHE A 139 2.65 -5.13 -0.20
N ASP A 140 3.74 -4.42 0.06
CA ASP A 140 4.77 -4.09 -0.90
C ASP A 140 6.12 -3.92 -0.20
N GLY A 141 7.23 -3.97 -0.97
CA GLY A 141 8.54 -3.76 -0.41
C GLY A 141 9.14 -4.96 0.31
N ASP A 142 8.57 -6.15 0.14
CA ASP A 142 9.04 -7.37 0.83
C ASP A 142 10.38 -7.90 0.33
N TRP A 143 10.82 -7.49 -0.87
CA TRP A 143 12.03 -7.98 -1.52
C TRP A 143 13.35 -7.57 -0.87
N GLU A 144 13.36 -6.58 0.04
CA GLU A 144 14.59 -6.13 0.70
C GLU A 144 15.03 -7.04 1.85
N GLN A 145 14.16 -7.93 2.33
CA GLN A 145 14.45 -8.83 3.46
C GLN A 145 13.81 -10.21 3.24
N THR A 146 14.25 -11.19 4.04
CA THR A 146 13.66 -12.54 4.02
C THR A 146 12.35 -12.62 4.78
N ALA A 147 11.59 -13.71 4.57
CA ALA A 147 10.36 -13.97 5.29
C ALA A 147 10.56 -14.02 6.83
N GLU A 148 11.69 -14.60 7.26
CA GLU A 148 12.06 -14.69 8.67
C GLU A 148 12.40 -13.32 9.24
N ALA A 149 13.14 -12.50 8.50
CA ALA A 149 13.49 -11.15 8.94
C ALA A 149 12.25 -10.26 9.07
N TRP A 150 11.31 -10.31 8.12
CA TRP A 150 10.03 -9.61 8.22
C TRP A 150 9.11 -10.18 9.31
N ASP A 151 9.34 -11.39 9.79
CA ASP A 151 8.37 -12.18 10.54
C ASP A 151 7.02 -12.26 9.80
N SER A 152 7.08 -12.64 8.53
CA SER A 152 5.92 -12.72 7.66
C SER A 152 4.80 -13.58 8.25
N LYS A 153 5.14 -14.70 8.88
CA LYS A 153 4.21 -15.57 9.58
C LYS A 153 3.53 -14.86 10.76
N GLY A 154 4.30 -14.12 11.54
CA GLY A 154 3.81 -13.31 12.66
C GLY A 154 2.85 -12.22 12.18
N ILE A 155 3.17 -11.55 11.07
CA ILE A 155 2.28 -10.56 10.44
C ILE A 155 0.94 -11.22 10.05
N ILE A 156 0.95 -12.33 9.32
CA ILE A 156 -0.28 -13.05 8.94
C ILE A 156 -1.10 -13.44 10.17
N ASN A 157 -0.45 -13.95 11.21
CA ASN A 157 -1.13 -14.32 12.47
C ASN A 157 -1.77 -13.09 13.15
N LEU A 158 -1.06 -11.95 13.18
CA LEU A 158 -1.60 -10.69 13.70
C LEU A 158 -2.86 -10.28 12.96
N LEU A 159 -2.84 -10.29 11.64
CA LEU A 159 -3.97 -9.85 10.81
C LEU A 159 -5.18 -10.79 11.01
N ARG A 160 -4.96 -12.09 10.95
CA ARG A 160 -6.02 -13.09 11.07
C ARG A 160 -6.56 -13.26 12.48
N SER A 161 -5.83 -12.83 13.50
CA SER A 161 -6.35 -12.81 14.88
C SER A 161 -7.56 -11.89 15.07
N THR A 162 -7.66 -10.83 14.27
CA THR A 162 -8.75 -9.84 14.32
C THR A 162 -9.78 -10.06 13.21
N ASN A 163 -9.33 -10.44 12.03
CA ASN A 163 -10.17 -10.77 10.87
C ASN A 163 -9.69 -12.09 10.23
N PRO A 164 -10.25 -13.25 10.61
CA PRO A 164 -9.83 -14.54 10.08
C PRO A 164 -9.98 -14.68 8.57
N ASN A 165 -10.83 -13.86 7.95
CA ASN A 165 -11.12 -13.89 6.51
C ASN A 165 -10.35 -12.82 5.72
N VAL A 166 -9.40 -12.10 6.33
CA VAL A 166 -8.60 -11.13 5.60
C VAL A 166 -7.75 -11.83 4.55
N ILE A 167 -7.81 -11.32 3.34
CA ILE A 167 -6.94 -11.80 2.24
C ILE A 167 -5.70 -10.91 2.13
N VAL A 168 -4.60 -11.51 1.70
CA VAL A 168 -3.29 -10.86 1.64
C VAL A 168 -2.63 -11.20 0.31
N ASN A 169 -2.05 -10.21 -0.37
CA ASN A 169 -1.32 -10.44 -1.60
C ASN A 169 0.00 -11.21 -1.38
N SER A 170 0.62 -11.66 -2.48
CA SER A 170 1.86 -12.46 -2.44
C SER A 170 3.11 -11.69 -1.98
N ARG A 171 3.05 -10.34 -1.91
CA ARG A 171 4.20 -9.49 -1.53
C ARG A 171 4.46 -9.49 -0.03
N ILE A 172 4.54 -10.69 0.52
CA ILE A 172 4.91 -10.99 1.92
C ILE A 172 5.73 -12.28 1.97
N GLN A 173 6.69 -12.40 1.06
CA GLN A 173 7.63 -13.51 0.99
C GLN A 173 6.95 -14.90 0.98
N GLY A 174 5.92 -15.07 0.13
CA GLY A 174 5.26 -16.36 -0.11
C GLY A 174 4.17 -16.75 0.89
N TYR A 175 3.80 -15.91 1.83
CA TYR A 175 2.70 -16.17 2.78
C TYR A 175 1.34 -15.61 2.35
N GLY A 176 1.25 -15.06 1.13
CA GLY A 176 0.02 -14.46 0.59
C GLY A 176 -0.97 -15.46 0.02
N ASP A 177 -2.17 -14.98 -0.27
CA ASP A 177 -3.30 -15.76 -0.77
C ASP A 177 -3.47 -15.63 -2.30
N TYR A 178 -2.90 -14.57 -2.93
CA TYR A 178 -3.04 -14.31 -4.37
C TYR A 178 -1.81 -13.59 -4.94
N ALA A 179 -1.51 -13.85 -6.21
CA ALA A 179 -0.39 -13.23 -6.91
C ALA A 179 -0.74 -11.85 -7.47
N THR A 180 0.28 -11.00 -7.63
CA THR A 180 0.14 -9.63 -8.17
C THR A 180 1.14 -9.39 -9.30
N PRO A 181 0.92 -9.97 -10.51
CA PRO A 181 1.68 -9.59 -11.68
C PRO A 181 1.52 -8.10 -11.97
N GLU A 182 2.56 -7.49 -12.52
CA GLU A 182 2.67 -6.04 -12.60
C GLU A 182 2.85 -5.55 -14.04
N GLN A 183 2.16 -4.45 -14.40
CA GLN A 183 2.25 -3.67 -15.64
C GLN A 183 1.82 -4.38 -16.93
N GLY A 184 1.78 -5.69 -17.00
CA GLY A 184 1.38 -6.41 -18.21
C GLY A 184 0.54 -7.65 -17.91
N VAL A 185 -0.41 -7.94 -18.79
CA VAL A 185 -1.15 -9.20 -18.71
C VAL A 185 -0.14 -10.35 -18.90
N PRO A 186 -0.08 -11.33 -17.99
CA PRO A 186 0.81 -12.47 -18.13
C PRO A 186 0.60 -13.19 -19.47
N VAL A 187 1.69 -13.59 -20.15
CA VAL A 187 1.61 -14.34 -21.41
C VAL A 187 1.01 -15.74 -21.19
N VAL A 188 1.27 -16.31 -20.02
CA VAL A 188 0.72 -17.60 -19.59
C VAL A 188 -0.05 -17.35 -18.29
N ARG A 189 -1.20 -18.00 -18.16
CA ARG A 189 -1.99 -17.92 -16.93
C ARG A 189 -1.11 -18.22 -15.71
N PRO A 190 -1.10 -17.35 -14.68
CA PRO A 190 -0.39 -17.64 -13.44
C PRO A 190 -0.78 -18.98 -12.83
N ALA A 191 0.21 -19.66 -12.23
CA ALA A 191 -0.03 -20.93 -11.55
C ALA A 191 -0.85 -20.75 -10.27
N ASP A 192 -0.84 -19.56 -9.70
CA ASP A 192 -1.65 -19.20 -8.55
C ASP A 192 -3.14 -19.25 -8.90
N LYS A 193 -3.91 -19.82 -7.98
CA LYS A 193 -5.36 -19.94 -8.15
C LYS A 193 -6.05 -18.59 -8.32
N TYR A 194 -5.56 -17.59 -7.60
CA TYR A 194 -6.06 -16.22 -7.63
C TYR A 194 -4.92 -15.26 -7.93
N TRP A 195 -5.18 -14.26 -8.75
CA TRP A 195 -4.22 -13.22 -9.09
C TRP A 195 -4.91 -11.92 -9.49
N GLU A 196 -4.27 -10.82 -9.25
CA GLU A 196 -4.73 -9.46 -9.53
C GLU A 196 -3.68 -8.75 -10.39
N LEU A 197 -4.08 -8.17 -11.52
CA LEU A 197 -3.17 -7.37 -12.33
C LEU A 197 -3.01 -5.98 -11.71
N CYS A 198 -1.79 -5.63 -11.35
CA CYS A 198 -1.43 -4.30 -10.89
C CYS A 198 -0.81 -3.49 -12.03
N MET A 199 -1.44 -2.37 -12.40
CA MET A 199 -0.94 -1.50 -13.48
C MET A 199 -1.29 -0.04 -13.23
N THR A 200 -0.50 0.85 -13.82
CA THR A 200 -0.73 2.30 -13.79
C THR A 200 -1.74 2.74 -14.85
N MET A 201 -2.42 3.84 -14.63
CA MET A 201 -3.28 4.48 -15.63
C MET A 201 -2.46 5.26 -16.68
N ASN A 202 -1.27 5.72 -16.30
CA ASN A 202 -0.25 6.39 -17.14
C ASN A 202 1.08 5.62 -17.03
N ASP A 203 2.24 6.27 -17.20
CA ASP A 203 3.55 5.61 -17.10
C ASP A 203 4.15 5.64 -15.69
N SER A 204 3.51 6.32 -14.74
CA SER A 204 4.02 6.55 -13.39
C SER A 204 3.12 5.93 -12.31
N TRP A 205 3.74 5.32 -11.27
CA TRP A 205 3.00 4.81 -10.11
C TRP A 205 2.44 5.92 -9.21
N GLY A 206 3.19 7.01 -9.03
CA GLY A 206 2.74 8.18 -8.30
C GLY A 206 2.30 9.30 -9.24
N TYR A 207 1.69 10.35 -8.70
CA TYR A 207 1.39 11.54 -9.46
C TYR A 207 2.67 12.17 -10.00
N GLN A 208 2.72 12.35 -11.31
CA GLN A 208 3.81 13.01 -11.99
C GLN A 208 3.24 14.06 -12.94
N HIS A 209 3.51 15.33 -12.66
CA HIS A 209 2.96 16.45 -13.41
C HIS A 209 3.28 16.39 -14.93
N ALA A 210 4.47 15.93 -15.26
CA ALA A 210 4.92 15.82 -16.65
C ALA A 210 4.42 14.57 -17.40
N ASP A 211 3.85 13.60 -16.67
CA ASP A 211 3.35 12.35 -17.25
C ASP A 211 1.89 12.53 -17.67
N THR A 212 1.70 12.83 -18.95
CA THR A 212 0.39 12.99 -19.58
C THR A 212 0.02 11.81 -20.49
N ASN A 213 0.84 10.76 -20.51
CA ASN A 213 0.63 9.59 -21.35
C ASN A 213 -0.36 8.59 -20.75
N TYR A 214 -1.63 9.00 -20.67
CA TYR A 214 -2.66 8.13 -20.13
C TYR A 214 -3.10 7.04 -21.10
N LYS A 215 -3.29 5.82 -20.60
CA LYS A 215 -3.87 4.71 -21.35
C LYS A 215 -5.29 5.07 -21.76
N THR A 216 -5.63 4.79 -23.03
CA THR A 216 -6.99 5.06 -23.52
C THR A 216 -8.03 4.14 -22.86
N PRO A 217 -9.31 4.54 -22.80
CA PRO A 217 -10.38 3.66 -22.31
C PRO A 217 -10.43 2.32 -23.05
N PHE A 218 -10.15 2.30 -24.33
CA PHE A 218 -10.08 1.07 -25.12
C PHE A 218 -8.96 0.13 -24.65
N MET A 219 -7.76 0.67 -24.41
CA MET A 219 -6.62 -0.10 -23.89
C MET A 219 -6.95 -0.69 -22.52
N LEU A 220 -7.53 0.11 -21.62
CA LEU A 220 -7.89 -0.33 -20.27
C LEU A 220 -8.96 -1.42 -20.30
N LEU A 221 -10.02 -1.26 -21.10
CA LEU A 221 -11.08 -2.26 -21.27
C LEU A 221 -10.54 -3.55 -21.86
N ARG A 222 -9.69 -3.46 -22.90
CA ARG A 222 -9.05 -4.65 -23.50
C ARG A 222 -8.20 -5.40 -22.47
N THR A 223 -7.32 -4.69 -21.76
CA THR A 223 -6.50 -5.28 -20.70
C THR A 223 -7.36 -5.94 -19.62
N PHE A 224 -8.45 -5.30 -19.23
CA PHE A 224 -9.38 -5.86 -18.24
C PHE A 224 -10.05 -7.15 -18.74
N VAL A 225 -10.53 -7.17 -19.98
CA VAL A 225 -11.13 -8.38 -20.59
C VAL A 225 -10.09 -9.50 -20.72
N ASP A 226 -8.88 -9.18 -21.17
CA ASP A 226 -7.78 -10.15 -21.27
C ASP A 226 -7.45 -10.74 -19.88
N CYS A 227 -7.38 -9.90 -18.85
CA CYS A 227 -7.16 -10.32 -17.47
C CYS A 227 -8.27 -11.28 -16.99
N LEU A 228 -9.54 -10.90 -17.16
CA LEU A 228 -10.68 -11.76 -16.78
C LEU A 228 -10.70 -13.07 -17.53
N SER A 229 -10.38 -13.07 -18.84
CA SER A 229 -10.37 -14.29 -19.67
C SER A 229 -9.35 -15.32 -19.17
N MET A 230 -8.30 -14.84 -18.50
CA MET A 230 -7.27 -15.68 -17.87
C MET A 230 -7.54 -15.98 -16.39
N GLY A 231 -8.71 -15.59 -15.87
CA GLY A 231 -9.12 -15.81 -14.48
C GLY A 231 -8.46 -14.89 -13.48
N GLY A 232 -7.99 -13.73 -13.92
CA GLY A 232 -7.47 -12.65 -13.07
C GLY A 232 -8.53 -11.60 -12.70
N TYR A 233 -8.09 -10.63 -11.94
CA TYR A 233 -8.89 -9.49 -11.46
C TYR A 233 -8.20 -8.16 -11.76
#